data_3085534bda6363c3f542887b366d1327
#
_entry.id   3085534bda6363c3f542887b366d1327
#
_cell.length_a   1.000
_cell.length_b   1.000
_cell.length_c   1.000
_cell.angle_alpha   90.00
_cell.angle_beta   90.00
_cell.angle_gamma   90.00
#
_symmetry.space_group_name_H-M   'P 1'
#
loop_
_entity.id
_entity.type
_entity.pdbx_description
1 polymer ?
#
loop_
_entity_poly.entity_id
_entity_poly.type
_entity_poly.pdbx_seq_one_letter_code
_entity_poly.pdbx_strand_id
1 'polypeptide(L)'
;AYKTEEGNTQLMISSLDYSSYVGRIAVGRLHRGTLIAGQDVTLVKAGGEQVRSKIKELYVFEGLAKEKIKTAVEAGEICAILGLDNFDRGDSVCDAENPEPLKPIKVDDPTMSMLFTINNSPFYGKDGKYVTSRHLRERLFAELEKNLALRVEETESPDSLIVYGRGILHLSILIETMRREGYELQVGQPKVI
;
A
#
# COMPACT_ATOMS: atom_id res chain seq x y z
N ALA A 1 21.33 8.14 -16.01
CA ALA A 1 20.36 9.22 -16.18
C ALA A 1 19.16 8.66 -16.94
N TYR A 2 17.98 8.67 -16.33
CA TYR A 2 16.75 8.29 -17.02
C TYR A 2 16.42 9.40 -18.01
N LYS A 3 16.21 9.03 -19.29
CA LYS A 3 15.66 9.96 -20.27
C LYS A 3 14.22 10.29 -19.86
N THR A 4 13.95 11.55 -19.61
CA THR A 4 12.59 12.08 -19.55
C THR A 4 12.05 12.07 -20.97
N GLU A 5 10.98 11.33 -21.19
CA GLU A 5 10.31 11.29 -22.49
C GLU A 5 9.28 12.43 -22.54
N GLU A 6 9.22 13.14 -23.66
CA GLU A 6 8.14 14.07 -23.94
C GLU A 6 6.87 13.30 -24.28
N GLY A 7 5.71 13.76 -23.81
CA GLY A 7 4.43 13.14 -24.13
C GLY A 7 3.38 13.34 -23.03
N ASN A 8 2.27 12.63 -23.16
CA ASN A 8 1.14 12.69 -22.23
C ASN A 8 1.56 12.26 -20.82
N THR A 9 0.91 12.83 -19.83
CA THR A 9 1.18 12.54 -18.41
C THR A 9 1.11 11.05 -18.12
N GLN A 10 2.16 10.53 -17.48
CA GLN A 10 2.28 9.13 -17.16
C GLN A 10 3.06 8.93 -15.85
N LEU A 11 2.38 8.49 -14.80
CA LEU A 11 2.97 8.17 -13.50
C LEU A 11 2.47 6.79 -13.05
N MET A 12 3.36 5.96 -12.54
CA MET A 12 2.98 4.71 -11.87
C MET A 12 3.00 4.89 -10.37
N ILE A 13 1.93 4.49 -9.70
CA ILE A 13 1.85 4.43 -8.25
C ILE A 13 2.71 3.27 -7.76
N SER A 14 3.85 3.58 -7.17
CA SER A 14 4.82 2.60 -6.68
C SER A 14 4.72 2.35 -5.18
N SER A 15 4.18 3.30 -4.44
CA SER A 15 4.01 3.21 -2.99
C SER A 15 2.73 3.89 -2.54
N LEU A 16 2.22 3.43 -1.42
CA LEU A 16 1.08 4.03 -0.73
C LEU A 16 1.57 4.58 0.60
N ASP A 17 1.08 5.76 0.95
CA ASP A 17 1.28 6.35 2.26
C ASP A 17 -0.07 6.72 2.87
N TYR A 18 -0.12 6.91 4.14
CA TYR A 18 -1.34 7.23 4.86
C TYR A 18 -1.10 8.35 5.86
N SER A 19 -2.02 9.29 5.88
CA SER A 19 -2.06 10.33 6.90
C SER A 19 -3.44 10.31 7.58
N SER A 20 -3.47 10.43 8.89
CA SER A 20 -4.71 10.51 9.67
C SER A 20 -5.58 11.72 9.31
N TYR A 21 -5.00 12.75 8.68
CA TYR A 21 -5.70 13.99 8.30
C TYR A 21 -6.25 13.95 6.87
N VAL A 22 -5.53 13.32 5.95
CA VAL A 22 -5.85 13.38 4.51
C VAL A 22 -6.15 12.01 3.89
N GLY A 23 -6.01 10.95 4.66
CA GLY A 23 -6.25 9.58 4.20
C GLY A 23 -5.11 9.01 3.36
N ARG A 24 -5.46 8.23 2.35
CA ARG A 24 -4.50 7.54 1.46
C ARG A 24 -3.81 8.53 0.52
N ILE A 25 -2.52 8.34 0.35
CA ILE A 25 -1.65 9.16 -0.48
C ILE A 25 -0.97 8.25 -1.49
N ALA A 26 -1.12 8.55 -2.78
CA ALA A 26 -0.42 7.83 -3.84
C ALA A 26 0.97 8.42 -4.02
N VAL A 27 1.99 7.58 -4.01
CA VAL A 27 3.39 7.99 -4.25
C VAL A 27 3.90 7.28 -5.49
N GLY A 28 4.49 8.05 -6.40
CA GLY A 28 5.04 7.51 -7.63
C GLY A 28 6.03 8.45 -8.29
N ARG A 29 6.72 7.91 -9.29
CA ARG A 29 7.58 8.70 -10.14
C ARG A 29 6.83 9.10 -11.42
N LEU A 30 6.90 10.38 -11.76
CA LEU A 30 6.40 10.87 -13.03
C LEU A 30 7.37 10.46 -14.14
N HIS A 31 6.94 9.60 -15.04
CA HIS A 31 7.75 9.10 -16.14
C HIS A 31 7.77 10.07 -17.30
N ARG A 32 6.63 10.72 -17.57
CA ARG A 32 6.41 11.54 -18.74
C ARG A 32 5.38 12.64 -18.45
N GLY A 33 5.48 13.76 -19.15
CA GLY A 33 4.56 14.89 -19.01
C GLY A 33 4.75 15.68 -17.72
N THR A 34 3.69 16.36 -17.30
CA THR A 34 3.65 17.20 -16.09
C THR A 34 2.40 16.92 -15.27
N LEU A 35 2.47 17.15 -13.96
CA LEU A 35 1.34 17.09 -13.05
C LEU A 35 1.18 18.42 -12.30
N ILE A 36 -0.06 18.88 -12.16
CA ILE A 36 -0.40 20.11 -11.46
C ILE A 36 -1.55 19.81 -10.48
N ALA A 37 -1.54 20.47 -9.34
CA ALA A 37 -2.68 20.41 -8.40
C ALA A 37 -3.94 20.99 -9.07
N GLY A 38 -5.08 20.29 -8.91
CA GLY A 38 -6.34 20.63 -9.57
C GLY A 38 -6.54 20.04 -10.96
N GLN A 39 -5.55 19.33 -11.50
CA GLN A 39 -5.62 18.69 -12.81
C GLN A 39 -6.56 17.47 -12.78
N ASP A 40 -7.37 17.33 -13.84
CA ASP A 40 -8.12 16.12 -14.10
C ASP A 40 -7.20 15.08 -14.73
N VAL A 41 -7.30 13.85 -14.28
CA VAL A 41 -6.47 12.70 -14.71
C VAL A 41 -7.33 11.47 -14.89
N THR A 42 -6.84 10.50 -15.64
CA THR A 42 -7.41 9.16 -15.71
C THR A 42 -6.53 8.21 -14.94
N LEU A 43 -7.10 7.58 -13.91
CA LEU A 43 -6.49 6.48 -13.19
C LEU A 43 -6.77 5.19 -13.96
N VAL A 44 -5.71 4.53 -14.43
CA VAL A 44 -5.82 3.24 -15.11
C VAL A 44 -5.37 2.15 -14.13
N LYS A 45 -6.30 1.29 -13.77
CA LYS A 45 -6.06 0.17 -12.87
C LYS A 45 -5.11 -0.86 -13.50
N ALA A 46 -4.42 -1.63 -12.66
CA ALA A 46 -3.59 -2.73 -13.14
C ALA A 46 -4.35 -3.75 -14.00
N GLY A 47 -5.68 -3.87 -13.80
CA GLY A 47 -6.60 -4.68 -14.60
C GLY A 47 -7.09 -4.03 -15.90
N GLY A 48 -6.70 -2.77 -16.17
CA GLY A 48 -7.10 -2.03 -17.36
C GLY A 48 -8.38 -1.19 -17.21
N GLU A 49 -9.08 -1.25 -16.08
CA GLU A 49 -10.20 -0.36 -15.78
C GLU A 49 -9.73 1.10 -15.70
N GLN A 50 -10.51 2.01 -16.26
CA GLN A 50 -10.21 3.44 -16.27
C GLN A 50 -11.22 4.20 -15.42
N VAL A 51 -10.71 5.02 -14.51
CA VAL A 51 -11.51 5.86 -13.59
C VAL A 51 -11.05 7.31 -13.72
N ARG A 52 -11.95 8.22 -14.04
CA ARG A 52 -11.65 9.65 -13.99
C ARG A 52 -11.47 10.10 -12.55
N SER A 53 -10.42 10.86 -12.31
CA SER A 53 -10.09 11.36 -10.98
C SER A 53 -9.50 12.76 -11.07
N LYS A 54 -9.37 13.43 -9.93
CA LYS A 54 -8.82 14.79 -9.85
C LYS A 54 -7.75 14.87 -8.78
N ILE A 55 -6.62 15.47 -9.12
CA ILE A 55 -5.54 15.75 -8.18
C ILE A 55 -5.96 16.92 -7.29
N LYS A 56 -6.14 16.70 -6.00
CA LYS A 56 -6.44 17.77 -5.05
C LYS A 56 -5.17 18.51 -4.64
N GLU A 57 -4.14 17.77 -4.29
CA GLU A 57 -2.87 18.30 -3.82
C GLU A 57 -1.70 17.48 -4.34
N LEU A 58 -0.57 18.16 -4.55
CA LEU A 58 0.70 17.56 -4.92
C LEU A 58 1.79 17.92 -3.90
N TYR A 59 2.65 16.95 -3.63
CA TYR A 59 3.82 17.10 -2.77
C TYR A 59 5.05 16.53 -3.47
N VAL A 60 6.18 17.17 -3.30
CA VAL A 60 7.50 16.66 -3.67
C VAL A 60 8.29 16.29 -2.43
N PHE A 61 9.32 15.47 -2.61
CA PHE A 61 10.17 15.04 -1.52
C PHE A 61 11.47 15.84 -1.53
N GLU A 62 11.72 16.60 -0.47
CA GLU A 62 13.00 17.22 -0.16
C GLU A 62 13.67 16.47 1.00
N GLY A 63 14.61 15.58 0.67
CA GLY A 63 15.18 14.66 1.65
C GLY A 63 14.11 13.72 2.21
N LEU A 64 13.85 13.80 3.52
CA LEU A 64 12.79 13.03 4.21
C LEU A 64 11.48 13.79 4.38
N ALA A 65 11.44 15.08 4.07
CA ALA A 65 10.25 15.91 4.21
C ALA A 65 9.41 15.90 2.93
N LYS A 66 8.10 16.09 3.10
CA LYS A 66 7.14 16.31 2.01
C LYS A 66 6.78 17.77 1.98
N GLU A 67 7.01 18.42 0.86
CA GLU A 67 6.67 19.81 0.64
C GLU A 67 5.51 19.93 -0.34
N LYS A 68 4.46 20.65 0.08
CA LYS A 68 3.30 20.93 -0.78
C LYS A 68 3.69 21.94 -1.84
N ILE A 69 3.47 21.59 -3.08
CA ILE A 69 3.77 22.45 -4.19
C ILE A 69 2.49 22.91 -4.91
N LYS A 70 2.59 24.12 -5.47
CA LYS A 70 1.58 24.72 -6.36
C LYS A 70 2.03 24.78 -7.80
N THR A 71 3.31 24.52 -8.02
CA THR A 71 3.95 24.47 -9.35
C THR A 71 3.77 23.10 -9.99
N ALA A 72 4.09 22.97 -11.25
CA ALA A 72 4.08 21.68 -11.92
C ALA A 72 5.19 20.76 -11.41
N VAL A 73 4.89 19.46 -11.27
CA VAL A 73 5.88 18.39 -11.14
C VAL A 73 6.29 17.99 -12.55
N GLU A 74 7.58 17.87 -12.78
CA GLU A 74 8.14 17.51 -14.08
C GLU A 74 8.52 16.03 -14.17
N ALA A 75 8.63 15.53 -15.38
CA ALA A 75 9.04 14.16 -15.64
C ALA A 75 10.42 13.85 -15.00
N GLY A 76 10.51 12.73 -14.31
CA GLY A 76 11.67 12.29 -13.55
C GLY A 76 11.55 12.47 -12.04
N GLU A 77 10.68 13.34 -11.58
CA GLU A 77 10.48 13.62 -10.16
C GLU A 77 9.59 12.57 -9.48
N ILE A 78 9.81 12.37 -8.18
CA ILE A 78 8.96 11.56 -7.32
C ILE A 78 8.01 12.51 -6.59
N CYS A 79 6.72 12.23 -6.71
CA CYS A 79 5.71 13.04 -6.05
C CYS A 79 4.69 12.19 -5.29
N ALA A 80 4.03 12.85 -4.36
CA ALA A 80 2.89 12.30 -3.64
C ALA A 80 1.62 13.05 -4.06
N ILE A 81 0.57 12.29 -4.37
CA ILE A 81 -0.70 12.78 -4.92
C ILE A 81 -1.81 12.51 -3.92
N LEU A 82 -2.57 13.55 -3.62
CA LEU A 82 -3.80 13.47 -2.84
C LEU A 82 -5.01 13.71 -3.73
N GLY A 83 -6.11 13.06 -3.37
CA GLY A 83 -7.41 13.27 -3.99
C GLY A 83 -7.78 12.25 -5.04
N LEU A 84 -6.91 11.28 -5.32
CA LEU A 84 -7.29 10.13 -6.12
C LEU A 84 -8.21 9.21 -5.30
N ASP A 85 -9.26 8.72 -5.94
CA ASP A 85 -10.19 7.78 -5.33
C ASP A 85 -9.85 6.34 -5.74
N ASN A 86 -9.94 5.43 -4.79
CA ASN A 86 -9.84 3.98 -4.99
C ASN A 86 -8.64 3.55 -5.84
N PHE A 87 -7.44 3.98 -5.48
CA PHE A 87 -6.20 3.63 -6.17
C PHE A 87 -5.40 2.58 -5.41
N ASP A 88 -4.59 1.83 -6.15
CA ASP A 88 -3.69 0.83 -5.62
C ASP A 88 -2.29 0.97 -6.22
N ARG A 89 -1.34 0.27 -5.61
CA ARG A 89 0.01 0.18 -6.13
C ARG A 89 0.00 -0.57 -7.48
N GLY A 90 0.72 -0.05 -8.46
CA GLY A 90 0.72 -0.59 -9.82
C GLY A 90 -0.28 0.07 -10.75
N ASP A 91 -1.24 0.86 -10.22
CA ASP A 91 -2.10 1.69 -11.04
C ASP A 91 -1.31 2.83 -11.68
N SER A 92 -1.77 3.29 -12.84
CA SER A 92 -1.16 4.41 -13.54
C SER A 92 -2.03 5.65 -13.50
N VAL A 93 -1.44 6.78 -13.17
CA VAL A 93 -2.05 8.10 -13.33
C VAL A 93 -1.65 8.64 -14.69
N CYS A 94 -2.64 8.86 -15.55
CA CYS A 94 -2.46 9.19 -16.96
C CYS A 94 -3.17 10.50 -17.30
N ASP A 95 -2.84 11.00 -18.50
CA ASP A 95 -3.58 12.11 -19.12
C ASP A 95 -5.09 11.81 -19.14
N ALA A 96 -5.91 12.85 -18.95
CA ALA A 96 -7.37 12.69 -18.83
C ALA A 96 -8.04 12.23 -20.11
N GLU A 97 -7.52 12.64 -21.28
CA GLU A 97 -8.15 12.36 -22.59
C GLU A 97 -7.46 11.21 -23.33
N ASN A 98 -6.15 11.10 -23.18
CA ASN A 98 -5.34 10.08 -23.84
C ASN A 98 -4.55 9.25 -22.80
N PRO A 99 -5.21 8.37 -22.05
CA PRO A 99 -4.56 7.59 -21.02
C PRO A 99 -3.62 6.53 -21.62
N GLU A 100 -2.34 6.60 -21.30
CA GLU A 100 -1.32 5.63 -21.69
C GLU A 100 -0.71 5.01 -20.42
N PRO A 101 -1.25 3.86 -19.93
CA PRO A 101 -0.77 3.26 -18.70
C PRO A 101 0.63 2.62 -18.88
N LEU A 102 1.40 2.64 -17.81
CA LEU A 102 2.61 1.83 -17.69
C LEU A 102 2.23 0.36 -17.45
N LYS A 103 3.12 -0.55 -17.84
CA LYS A 103 2.94 -1.96 -17.51
C LYS A 103 2.94 -2.12 -15.98
N PRO A 104 1.89 -2.71 -15.40
CA PRO A 104 1.81 -2.87 -13.95
C PRO A 104 2.97 -3.73 -13.44
N ILE A 105 3.47 -3.38 -12.27
CA ILE A 105 4.47 -4.19 -11.58
C ILE A 105 3.78 -5.46 -11.11
N LYS A 106 4.22 -6.62 -11.59
CA LYS A 106 3.76 -7.90 -11.06
C LYS A 106 4.32 -8.06 -9.65
N VAL A 107 3.43 -8.25 -8.70
CA VAL A 107 3.80 -8.67 -7.35
C VAL A 107 3.77 -10.20 -7.37
N ASP A 108 4.86 -10.82 -6.94
CA ASP A 108 4.90 -12.29 -6.85
C ASP A 108 3.85 -12.78 -5.84
N ASP A 109 3.20 -13.87 -6.19
CA ASP A 109 2.24 -14.51 -5.30
C ASP A 109 2.92 -14.95 -3.99
N PRO A 110 2.19 -14.96 -2.87
CA PRO A 110 2.72 -15.47 -1.63
C PRO A 110 3.07 -16.95 -1.77
N THR A 111 4.18 -17.36 -1.16
CA THR A 111 4.68 -18.75 -1.20
C THR A 111 4.51 -19.47 0.12
N MET A 112 4.15 -18.77 1.17
CA MET A 112 3.98 -19.32 2.51
C MET A 112 2.75 -18.78 3.20
N SER A 113 2.13 -19.61 4.02
CA SER A 113 1.02 -19.24 4.90
C SER A 113 1.32 -19.59 6.35
N MET A 114 0.73 -18.86 7.26
CA MET A 114 0.83 -19.08 8.70
C MET A 114 -0.50 -18.70 9.38
N LEU A 115 -0.93 -19.51 10.35
CA LEU A 115 -2.10 -19.21 11.15
C LEU A 115 -1.73 -18.22 12.26
N PHE A 116 -2.45 -17.12 12.33
CA PHE A 116 -2.37 -16.14 13.42
C PHE A 116 -3.61 -16.28 14.28
N THR A 117 -3.41 -16.46 15.57
CA THR A 117 -4.52 -16.71 16.52
C THR A 117 -4.32 -15.82 17.76
N ILE A 118 -5.41 -15.44 18.40
CA ILE A 118 -5.30 -14.80 19.71
C ILE A 118 -4.60 -15.74 20.70
N ASN A 119 -3.94 -15.15 21.70
CA ASN A 119 -3.36 -15.94 22.77
C ASN A 119 -4.49 -16.49 23.69
N ASN A 120 -4.70 -17.79 23.66
CA ASN A 120 -5.67 -18.49 24.52
C ASN A 120 -4.99 -19.28 25.66
N SER A 121 -3.70 -19.02 25.91
CA SER A 121 -2.94 -19.65 26.98
C SER A 121 -3.26 -19.05 28.36
N PRO A 122 -2.85 -19.70 29.45
CA PRO A 122 -2.97 -19.13 30.80
C PRO A 122 -2.23 -17.80 31.01
N PHE A 123 -1.39 -17.40 30.06
CA PHE A 123 -0.64 -16.13 30.07
C PHE A 123 -1.32 -15.02 29.27
N TYR A 124 -2.55 -15.22 28.83
CA TYR A 124 -3.34 -14.23 28.14
C TYR A 124 -3.35 -12.87 28.86
N GLY A 125 -3.07 -11.80 28.13
CA GLY A 125 -3.09 -10.42 28.59
C GLY A 125 -1.92 -10.03 29.51
N LYS A 126 -0.84 -10.84 29.59
CA LYS A 126 0.33 -10.51 30.41
C LYS A 126 1.41 -9.76 29.65
N ASP A 127 1.56 -10.02 28.37
CA ASP A 127 2.66 -9.50 27.55
C ASP A 127 2.23 -8.37 26.61
N GLY A 128 0.95 -8.30 26.24
CA GLY A 128 0.43 -7.34 25.29
C GLY A 128 -0.77 -6.54 25.75
N LYS A 129 -1.00 -5.39 25.11
CA LYS A 129 -2.17 -4.53 25.31
C LYS A 129 -3.35 -4.92 24.41
N TYR A 130 -3.04 -5.43 23.22
CA TYR A 130 -4.00 -5.75 22.18
C TYR A 130 -4.12 -7.26 22.06
N VAL A 131 -5.12 -7.81 22.74
CA VAL A 131 -5.24 -9.26 22.99
C VAL A 131 -6.49 -9.89 22.34
N THR A 132 -7.39 -9.09 21.76
CA THR A 132 -8.65 -9.58 21.20
C THR A 132 -8.55 -9.89 19.70
N SER A 133 -9.43 -10.78 19.22
CA SER A 133 -9.57 -11.09 17.80
C SER A 133 -9.87 -9.86 16.95
N ARG A 134 -10.63 -8.91 17.48
CA ARG A 134 -10.89 -7.63 16.82
C ARG A 134 -9.61 -6.83 16.60
N HIS A 135 -8.77 -6.68 17.63
CA HIS A 135 -7.50 -5.98 17.51
C HIS A 135 -6.58 -6.63 16.48
N LEU A 136 -6.48 -7.97 16.53
CA LEU A 136 -5.66 -8.74 15.59
C LEU A 136 -6.13 -8.52 14.15
N ARG A 137 -7.43 -8.60 13.92
CA ARG A 137 -8.07 -8.39 12.61
C ARG A 137 -7.81 -6.98 12.08
N GLU A 138 -8.16 -5.95 12.84
CA GLU A 138 -7.99 -4.56 12.46
C GLU A 138 -6.53 -4.26 12.08
N ARG A 139 -5.57 -4.77 12.85
CA ARG A 139 -4.14 -4.57 12.59
C ARG A 139 -3.67 -5.28 11.32
N LEU A 140 -4.07 -6.53 11.10
CA LEU A 140 -3.70 -7.27 9.89
C LEU A 140 -4.32 -6.67 8.64
N PHE A 141 -5.57 -6.25 8.67
CA PHE A 141 -6.19 -5.57 7.54
C PHE A 141 -5.56 -4.19 7.26
N ALA A 142 -5.18 -3.44 8.30
CA ALA A 142 -4.42 -2.21 8.13
C ALA A 142 -3.04 -2.44 7.51
N GLU A 143 -2.41 -3.61 7.75
CA GLU A 143 -1.15 -3.97 7.10
C GLU A 143 -1.30 -4.19 5.60
N LEU A 144 -2.43 -4.72 5.13
CA LEU A 144 -2.70 -4.92 3.70
C LEU A 144 -2.65 -3.60 2.92
N GLU A 145 -3.00 -2.48 3.55
CA GLU A 145 -2.93 -1.15 2.94
C GLU A 145 -1.49 -0.75 2.57
N LYS A 146 -0.50 -1.28 3.30
CA LYS A 146 0.92 -0.94 3.16
C LYS A 146 1.72 -2.02 2.45
N ASN A 147 1.27 -3.27 2.52
CA ASN A 147 2.04 -4.45 2.16
C ASN A 147 1.28 -5.34 1.17
N LEU A 148 1.46 -5.07 -0.12
CA LEU A 148 0.80 -5.82 -1.20
C LEU A 148 1.21 -7.30 -1.31
N ALA A 149 2.36 -7.65 -0.76
CA ALA A 149 2.82 -9.03 -0.77
C ALA A 149 2.20 -9.87 0.34
N LEU A 150 1.38 -9.24 1.18
CA LEU A 150 0.64 -9.88 2.24
C LEU A 150 -0.80 -10.14 1.77
N ARG A 151 -1.33 -11.29 2.14
CA ARG A 151 -2.75 -11.62 1.98
C ARG A 151 -3.26 -12.18 3.29
N VAL A 152 -4.46 -11.82 3.67
CA VAL A 152 -5.10 -12.27 4.92
C VAL A 152 -6.46 -12.85 4.58
N GLU A 153 -6.73 -14.04 5.08
CA GLU A 153 -8.01 -14.72 4.93
C GLU A 153 -8.59 -15.06 6.30
N GLU A 154 -9.89 -14.95 6.41
CA GLU A 154 -10.63 -15.36 7.59
C GLU A 154 -10.74 -16.88 7.63
N THR A 155 -10.74 -17.45 8.84
CA THR A 155 -11.00 -18.86 9.05
C THR A 155 -12.42 -19.06 9.58
N GLU A 156 -12.85 -20.31 9.75
CA GLU A 156 -14.12 -20.62 10.43
C GLU A 156 -14.15 -20.15 11.89
N SER A 157 -12.98 -20.03 12.50
CA SER A 157 -12.85 -19.49 13.85
C SER A 157 -12.67 -17.96 13.83
N PRO A 158 -13.49 -17.20 14.56
CA PRO A 158 -13.34 -15.74 14.63
C PRO A 158 -12.04 -15.31 15.31
N ASP A 159 -11.36 -16.21 16.01
CA ASP A 159 -10.15 -15.94 16.77
C ASP A 159 -8.87 -16.22 16.00
N SER A 160 -8.98 -16.61 14.74
CA SER A 160 -7.82 -16.94 13.90
C SER A 160 -7.95 -16.43 12.48
N LEU A 161 -6.80 -16.12 11.87
CA LEU A 161 -6.66 -15.62 10.51
C LEU A 161 -5.51 -16.35 9.84
N ILE A 162 -5.65 -16.68 8.55
CA ILE A 162 -4.55 -17.19 7.75
C ILE A 162 -3.85 -16.01 7.10
N VAL A 163 -2.56 -15.89 7.34
CA VAL A 163 -1.72 -14.84 6.78
C VAL A 163 -0.74 -15.45 5.78
N TYR A 164 -0.79 -14.96 4.56
CA TYR A 164 0.07 -15.38 3.47
C TYR A 164 1.16 -14.34 3.21
N GLY A 165 2.38 -14.79 2.98
CA GLY A 165 3.52 -13.93 2.69
C GLY A 165 4.50 -14.56 1.73
N ARG A 166 5.48 -13.77 1.27
CA ARG A 166 6.50 -14.21 0.31
C ARG A 166 7.47 -15.24 0.87
N GLY A 167 7.53 -15.39 2.19
CA GLY A 167 8.44 -16.32 2.83
C GLY A 167 8.45 -16.14 4.34
N ILE A 168 9.20 -17.01 5.02
CA ILE A 168 9.26 -17.05 6.48
C ILE A 168 9.79 -15.73 7.07
N LEU A 169 10.79 -15.13 6.48
CA LEU A 169 11.35 -13.87 6.96
C LEU A 169 10.32 -12.73 6.90
N HIS A 170 9.55 -12.65 5.84
CA HIS A 170 8.50 -11.66 5.68
C HIS A 170 7.46 -11.76 6.80
N LEU A 171 6.96 -12.98 7.08
CA LEU A 171 6.00 -13.22 8.15
C LEU A 171 6.61 -13.00 9.55
N SER A 172 7.88 -13.37 9.74
CA SER A 172 8.59 -13.14 11.01
C SER A 172 8.75 -11.66 11.34
N ILE A 173 9.07 -10.83 10.35
CA ILE A 173 9.17 -9.37 10.53
C ILE A 173 7.80 -8.80 10.91
N LEU A 174 6.72 -9.24 10.28
CA LEU A 174 5.37 -8.81 10.62
C LEU A 174 5.03 -9.18 12.08
N ILE A 175 5.28 -10.43 12.49
CA ILE A 175 5.03 -10.90 13.85
C ILE A 175 5.81 -10.07 14.87
N GLU A 176 7.10 -9.85 14.63
CA GLU A 176 7.95 -9.08 15.51
C GLU A 176 7.49 -7.62 15.62
N THR A 177 7.11 -7.01 14.50
CA THR A 177 6.57 -5.65 14.48
C THR A 177 5.28 -5.55 15.29
N MET A 178 4.35 -6.48 15.11
CA MET A 178 3.10 -6.52 15.87
C MET A 178 3.36 -6.69 17.37
N ARG A 179 4.30 -7.57 17.76
CA ARG A 179 4.69 -7.74 19.17
C ARG A 179 5.26 -6.46 19.79
N ARG A 180 6.11 -5.76 19.07
CA ARG A 180 6.65 -4.45 19.49
C ARG A 180 5.59 -3.38 19.64
N GLU A 181 4.55 -3.43 18.82
CA GLU A 181 3.38 -2.56 18.92
C GLU A 181 2.47 -2.92 20.11
N GLY A 182 2.71 -4.05 20.79
CA GLY A 182 1.96 -4.51 21.94
C GLY A 182 0.82 -5.48 21.63
N TYR A 183 0.83 -6.08 20.43
CA TYR A 183 -0.11 -7.16 20.10
C TYR A 183 0.39 -8.48 20.66
N GLU A 184 -0.52 -9.19 21.32
CA GLU A 184 -0.29 -10.53 21.84
C GLU A 184 -0.98 -11.55 20.94
N LEU A 185 -0.20 -12.42 20.33
CA LEU A 185 -0.71 -13.41 19.38
C LEU A 185 0.09 -14.71 19.44
N GLN A 186 -0.56 -15.79 19.09
CA GLN A 186 0.05 -17.08 18.80
C GLN A 186 0.16 -17.27 17.28
N VAL A 187 1.17 -17.97 16.85
CA VAL A 187 1.37 -18.30 15.43
C VAL A 187 1.49 -19.81 15.28
N GLY A 188 0.83 -20.33 14.25
CA GLY A 188 0.96 -21.72 13.85
C GLY A 188 2.26 -21.99 13.10
N GLN A 189 2.48 -23.25 12.74
CA GLN A 189 3.61 -23.60 11.89
C GLN A 189 3.45 -23.03 10.48
N PRO A 190 4.53 -22.51 9.86
CA PRO A 190 4.50 -22.06 8.48
C PRO A 190 4.25 -23.24 7.53
N LYS A 191 3.41 -23.00 6.54
CA LYS A 191 3.11 -23.95 5.46
C LYS A 191 3.52 -23.35 4.13
N VAL A 192 4.18 -24.14 3.29
CA VAL A 192 4.46 -23.81 1.90
C VAL A 192 3.17 -24.00 1.09
N ILE A 193 2.89 -23.06 0.17
CA ILE A 193 1.72 -23.08 -0.71
C ILE A 193 2.13 -23.63 -2.07
#